data_282e4747636dc4b8ac51c132557a978c
#
_entry.id   282e4747636dc4b8ac51c132557a978c
#
_cell.length_a   1.000
_cell.length_b   1.000
_cell.length_c   1.000
_cell.angle_alpha   90.00
_cell.angle_beta   90.00
_cell.angle_gamma   90.00
#
_symmetry.space_group_name_H-M   'P 1'
#
loop_
_entity.id
_entity.type
_entity.pdbx_description
1 polymer ?
#
loop_
_entity_poly.entity_id
_entity_poly.type
_entity_poly.pdbx_seq_one_letter_code
_entity_poly.pdbx_strand_id
1 'polypeptide(L)'
;MTDKQQLADAIAIANIPTLLMVLVQLTGDKRWIADPYRPKRGSGTGDNDSGGFDEAIQKEIRDASLAAILAWKAGEPVALETPSNEELVEMLTSSMGEKVPAEYGEMTNAQLGQTPMKWEDKIDVPEGFNVIVIGAGVSGLATAVSLQGAGVPFKVLERRSNVAGVWQDNRYPGAGVDTPSHLYSFSFAPYDWSAYFALRGELAEYFESVADDFDLKKSIEFETNVISTEYQADTQTWKVKVAHADGSEETLEANVVISCAGIFNPPAFPNIQGLDSFAGESWHTAEWPEGKSLDNKKVIMIGNGATAMQLGPEIQNQVESLTIFQRGPHWVSPFEQFRVDVPEEIRYLFKEVPLYRMWYRMRLGWIYNDRVYDSLHKDPNWEHPERSLNATNDSHRAYFTSYMKKELGDRADDLMDKVLPTFPPFGKRMLMDKSSPKTATSTKLTSSLSQRALTC
;
A
#
# COMPACT_ATOMS: atom_id res chain seq x y z
N MET A 1 18.37 -0.70 -28.83
CA MET A 1 18.85 -1.83 -28.00
C MET A 1 18.12 -3.08 -28.49
N THR A 2 18.70 -4.27 -28.51
CA THR A 2 17.96 -5.50 -28.81
C THR A 2 17.15 -5.91 -27.58
N ASP A 3 16.03 -6.61 -27.77
CA ASP A 3 15.20 -7.14 -26.66
C ASP A 3 16.03 -7.99 -25.66
N LYS A 4 16.98 -8.78 -26.19
CA LYS A 4 17.94 -9.53 -25.36
C LYS A 4 18.81 -8.64 -24.48
N GLN A 5 19.29 -7.51 -24.97
CA GLN A 5 20.14 -6.61 -24.18
C GLN A 5 19.31 -5.89 -23.11
N GLN A 6 18.11 -5.44 -23.43
CA GLN A 6 17.21 -4.83 -22.45
C GLN A 6 16.87 -5.79 -21.32
N LEU A 7 16.59 -7.06 -21.66
CA LEU A 7 16.33 -8.10 -20.67
C LEU A 7 17.56 -8.38 -19.79
N ALA A 8 18.75 -8.43 -20.37
CA ALA A 8 19.98 -8.64 -19.61
C ALA A 8 20.25 -7.49 -18.63
N ASP A 9 20.06 -6.24 -19.07
CA ASP A 9 20.22 -5.05 -18.23
C ASP A 9 19.19 -5.04 -17.08
N ALA A 10 17.94 -5.43 -17.36
CA ALA A 10 16.88 -5.56 -16.35
C ALA A 10 17.20 -6.65 -15.31
N ILE A 11 17.64 -7.80 -15.74
CA ILE A 11 18.02 -8.92 -14.86
C ILE A 11 19.25 -8.56 -14.00
N ALA A 12 20.15 -7.72 -14.50
CA ALA A 12 21.34 -7.32 -13.74
C ALA A 12 21.02 -6.60 -12.42
N ILE A 13 19.89 -5.89 -12.36
CA ILE A 13 19.44 -5.16 -11.17
C ILE A 13 18.18 -5.74 -10.52
N ALA A 14 17.68 -6.86 -11.05
CA ALA A 14 16.47 -7.50 -10.54
C ALA A 14 16.66 -8.10 -9.14
N ASN A 15 15.54 -8.19 -8.40
CA ASN A 15 15.47 -8.88 -7.11
C ASN A 15 15.76 -10.39 -7.31
N ILE A 16 16.84 -10.86 -6.74
CA ILE A 16 17.34 -12.25 -6.90
C ILE A 16 16.34 -13.29 -6.38
N PRO A 17 15.76 -13.15 -5.17
CA PRO A 17 14.77 -14.11 -4.70
C PRO A 17 13.54 -14.23 -5.62
N THR A 18 13.15 -13.16 -6.27
CA THR A 18 12.06 -13.18 -7.27
C THR A 18 12.48 -13.89 -8.55
N LEU A 19 13.71 -13.65 -9.04
CA LEU A 19 14.26 -14.37 -10.20
C LEU A 19 14.31 -15.88 -9.97
N LEU A 20 14.68 -16.33 -8.76
CA LEU A 20 14.68 -17.76 -8.41
C LEU A 20 13.29 -18.39 -8.58
N MET A 21 12.21 -17.70 -8.20
CA MET A 21 10.85 -18.22 -8.37
C MET A 21 10.48 -18.33 -9.85
N VAL A 22 10.82 -17.33 -10.66
CA VAL A 22 10.64 -17.38 -12.12
C VAL A 22 11.43 -18.53 -12.73
N LEU A 23 12.69 -18.70 -12.32
CA LEU A 23 13.58 -19.74 -12.83
C LEU A 23 13.05 -21.15 -12.52
N VAL A 24 12.63 -21.39 -11.27
CA VAL A 24 11.99 -22.66 -10.88
C VAL A 24 10.72 -22.91 -11.69
N GLN A 25 9.87 -21.93 -11.84
CA GLN A 25 8.59 -22.10 -12.54
C GLN A 25 8.80 -22.36 -14.05
N LEU A 26 9.75 -21.65 -14.68
CA LEU A 26 10.05 -21.86 -16.10
C LEU A 26 10.73 -23.19 -16.38
N THR A 27 11.64 -23.64 -15.50
CA THR A 27 12.49 -24.82 -15.77
C THR A 27 12.07 -26.10 -15.06
N GLY A 28 11.28 -26.01 -13.97
CA GLY A 28 10.96 -27.14 -13.09
C GLY A 28 12.15 -27.61 -12.22
N ASP A 29 13.30 -26.94 -12.32
CA ASP A 29 14.53 -27.35 -11.62
C ASP A 29 14.54 -26.85 -10.17
N LYS A 30 14.14 -27.73 -9.26
CA LYS A 30 14.04 -27.43 -7.82
C LYS A 30 15.42 -27.22 -7.12
N ARG A 31 16.55 -27.41 -7.81
CA ARG A 31 17.85 -27.06 -7.21
C ARG A 31 17.91 -25.57 -6.82
N TRP A 32 17.18 -24.71 -7.54
CA TRP A 32 17.16 -23.27 -7.34
C TRP A 32 16.42 -22.83 -6.05
N ILE A 33 15.74 -23.74 -5.36
CA ILE A 33 15.14 -23.52 -4.04
C ILE A 33 15.81 -24.33 -2.93
N ALA A 34 16.92 -25.01 -3.25
CA ALA A 34 17.77 -25.75 -2.32
C ALA A 34 19.11 -25.04 -2.10
N ASP A 35 19.89 -25.48 -1.13
CA ASP A 35 21.25 -24.96 -0.92
C ASP A 35 22.13 -25.27 -2.16
N PRO A 36 22.99 -24.33 -2.62
CA PRO A 36 23.33 -23.04 -1.99
C PRO A 36 22.44 -21.86 -2.40
N TYR A 37 21.36 -22.06 -3.15
CA TYR A 37 20.52 -20.99 -3.74
C TYR A 37 19.36 -20.56 -2.85
N ARG A 38 19.37 -20.93 -1.56
CA ARG A 38 18.32 -20.52 -0.64
C ARG A 38 18.59 -19.10 -0.11
N PRO A 39 17.73 -18.10 -0.41
CA PRO A 39 17.89 -16.74 0.09
C PRO A 39 17.88 -16.64 1.60
N LYS A 40 18.62 -15.68 2.11
CA LYS A 40 18.56 -15.31 3.53
C LYS A 40 17.42 -14.31 3.75
N ARG A 41 16.75 -14.42 4.87
CA ARG A 41 15.71 -13.49 5.30
C ARG A 41 16.26 -12.05 5.32
N GLY A 42 15.47 -11.09 4.84
CA GLY A 42 15.76 -9.67 4.99
C GLY A 42 15.77 -9.23 6.46
N SER A 43 16.48 -8.17 6.77
CA SER A 43 16.53 -7.60 8.11
C SER A 43 15.33 -6.70 8.39
N GLY A 44 14.81 -6.73 9.62
CA GLY A 44 13.68 -5.89 10.04
C GLY A 44 12.44 -6.14 9.18
N THR A 45 11.88 -5.05 8.65
CA THR A 45 10.71 -5.06 7.75
C THR A 45 11.10 -4.97 6.27
N GLY A 46 12.39 -4.87 5.92
CA GLY A 46 12.88 -4.75 4.54
C GLY A 46 12.97 -6.07 3.80
N ASP A 47 13.06 -6.01 2.48
CA ASP A 47 13.41 -7.15 1.64
C ASP A 47 14.94 -7.33 1.60
N ASN A 48 15.40 -8.41 0.96
CA ASN A 48 16.80 -8.71 0.69
C ASN A 48 16.97 -8.94 -0.80
N ASP A 49 17.14 -7.86 -1.57
CA ASP A 49 17.18 -7.89 -3.04
C ASP A 49 18.31 -8.79 -3.59
N SER A 50 19.43 -8.89 -2.87
CA SER A 50 20.55 -9.76 -3.23
C SER A 50 20.35 -11.23 -2.82
N GLY A 51 19.30 -11.54 -2.01
CA GLY A 51 19.14 -12.85 -1.38
C GLY A 51 20.22 -13.17 -0.33
N GLY A 52 21.13 -12.23 -0.05
CA GLY A 52 22.29 -12.44 0.83
C GLY A 52 23.35 -13.36 0.22
N PHE A 53 23.35 -13.50 -1.09
CA PHE A 53 24.34 -14.26 -1.86
C PHE A 53 25.57 -13.44 -2.20
N ASP A 54 26.71 -14.13 -2.37
CA ASP A 54 27.88 -13.50 -2.98
C ASP A 54 27.66 -13.23 -4.48
N GLU A 55 28.56 -12.43 -5.07
CA GLU A 55 28.45 -11.99 -6.47
C GLU A 55 28.49 -13.16 -7.47
N ALA A 56 29.21 -14.24 -7.15
CA ALA A 56 29.34 -15.38 -8.06
C ALA A 56 28.00 -16.15 -8.15
N ILE A 57 27.34 -16.39 -7.02
CA ILE A 57 26.02 -17.05 -6.98
C ILE A 57 24.96 -16.11 -7.61
N GLN A 58 25.00 -14.81 -7.30
CA GLN A 58 24.07 -13.87 -7.95
C GLN A 58 24.22 -13.88 -9.48
N LYS A 59 25.46 -13.90 -9.97
CA LYS A 59 25.72 -13.97 -11.42
C LYS A 59 25.18 -15.26 -12.04
N GLU A 60 25.39 -16.40 -11.39
CA GLU A 60 24.88 -17.71 -11.88
C GLU A 60 23.35 -17.68 -11.98
N ILE A 61 22.65 -17.17 -10.94
CA ILE A 61 21.20 -17.04 -10.95
C ILE A 61 20.72 -16.12 -12.08
N ARG A 62 21.37 -14.96 -12.27
CA ARG A 62 21.03 -14.01 -13.34
C ARG A 62 21.24 -14.62 -14.73
N ASP A 63 22.37 -15.29 -14.95
CA ASP A 63 22.66 -15.93 -16.24
C ASP A 63 21.65 -17.04 -16.56
N ALA A 64 21.31 -17.88 -15.57
CA ALA A 64 20.31 -18.93 -15.71
C ALA A 64 18.91 -18.37 -15.96
N SER A 65 18.55 -17.30 -15.24
CA SER A 65 17.26 -16.61 -15.41
C SER A 65 17.13 -15.98 -16.80
N LEU A 66 18.18 -15.33 -17.28
CA LEU A 66 18.21 -14.78 -18.63
C LEU A 66 18.02 -15.87 -19.69
N ALA A 67 18.72 -17.00 -19.56
CA ALA A 67 18.59 -18.11 -20.48
C ALA A 67 17.18 -18.71 -20.48
N ALA A 68 16.61 -18.95 -19.30
CA ALA A 68 15.27 -19.51 -19.15
C ALA A 68 14.17 -18.56 -19.70
N ILE A 69 14.26 -17.26 -19.40
CA ILE A 69 13.28 -16.28 -19.91
C ILE A 69 13.39 -16.14 -21.42
N LEU A 70 14.59 -16.14 -22.00
CA LEU A 70 14.76 -16.10 -23.46
C LEU A 70 14.21 -17.35 -24.15
N ALA A 71 14.41 -18.54 -23.56
CA ALA A 71 13.85 -19.79 -24.05
C ALA A 71 12.31 -19.76 -24.00
N TRP A 72 11.73 -19.32 -22.89
CA TRP A 72 10.30 -19.12 -22.77
C TRP A 72 9.75 -18.11 -23.82
N LYS A 73 10.39 -16.97 -24.00
CA LYS A 73 10.00 -15.98 -25.05
C LYS A 73 10.15 -16.55 -26.46
N ALA A 74 11.01 -17.53 -26.66
CA ALA A 74 11.16 -18.27 -27.95
C ALA A 74 10.10 -19.37 -28.13
N GLY A 75 9.22 -19.60 -27.16
CA GLY A 75 8.12 -20.56 -27.24
C GLY A 75 8.34 -21.87 -26.46
N GLU A 76 9.39 -21.99 -25.65
CA GLU A 76 9.51 -23.12 -24.75
C GLU A 76 8.39 -23.07 -23.68
N PRO A 77 7.75 -24.21 -23.37
CA PRO A 77 6.66 -24.24 -22.41
C PRO A 77 7.17 -23.97 -20.99
N VAL A 78 6.29 -23.42 -20.15
CA VAL A 78 6.53 -23.30 -18.72
C VAL A 78 6.49 -24.69 -18.09
N ALA A 79 7.57 -25.12 -17.43
CA ALA A 79 7.66 -26.46 -16.89
C ALA A 79 6.70 -26.71 -15.70
N LEU A 80 6.51 -25.70 -14.86
CA LEU A 80 5.49 -25.68 -13.79
C LEU A 80 4.40 -24.67 -14.15
N GLU A 81 3.57 -25.01 -15.15
CA GLU A 81 2.48 -24.13 -15.60
C GLU A 81 1.43 -23.92 -14.50
N THR A 82 1.09 -25.00 -13.78
CA THR A 82 0.13 -25.01 -12.68
C THR A 82 0.74 -25.70 -11.45
N PRO A 83 1.66 -25.03 -10.71
CA PRO A 83 2.21 -25.60 -9.48
C PRO A 83 1.10 -25.89 -8.46
N SER A 84 1.24 -26.97 -7.69
CA SER A 84 0.32 -27.25 -6.58
C SER A 84 0.44 -26.19 -5.47
N ASN A 85 -0.56 -26.10 -4.60
CA ASN A 85 -0.53 -25.20 -3.47
C ASN A 85 0.69 -25.44 -2.57
N GLU A 86 1.08 -26.71 -2.39
CA GLU A 86 2.26 -27.12 -1.63
C GLU A 86 3.55 -26.64 -2.30
N GLU A 87 3.66 -26.77 -3.61
CA GLU A 87 4.82 -26.28 -4.38
C GLU A 87 4.93 -24.75 -4.31
N LEU A 88 3.80 -24.05 -4.40
CA LEU A 88 3.77 -22.58 -4.27
C LEU A 88 4.23 -22.12 -2.88
N VAL A 89 3.82 -22.81 -1.81
CA VAL A 89 4.28 -22.54 -0.44
C VAL A 89 5.75 -22.88 -0.27
N GLU A 90 6.23 -23.97 -0.84
CA GLU A 90 7.65 -24.34 -0.84
C GLU A 90 8.52 -23.25 -1.51
N MET A 91 8.10 -22.82 -2.71
CA MET A 91 8.75 -21.77 -3.47
C MET A 91 8.76 -20.44 -2.70
N LEU A 92 7.62 -20.01 -2.18
CA LEU A 92 7.52 -18.75 -1.43
C LEU A 92 8.34 -18.80 -0.14
N THR A 93 8.30 -19.92 0.62
CA THR A 93 9.11 -20.17 1.80
C THR A 93 10.60 -20.05 1.49
N SER A 94 11.06 -20.66 0.40
CA SER A 94 12.44 -20.54 -0.05
C SER A 94 12.79 -19.10 -0.39
N SER A 95 11.96 -18.45 -1.22
CA SER A 95 12.16 -17.07 -1.67
C SER A 95 12.23 -16.07 -0.51
N MET A 96 11.48 -16.30 0.56
CA MET A 96 11.46 -15.39 1.73
C MET A 96 12.59 -15.69 2.73
N GLY A 97 13.22 -16.86 2.66
CA GLY A 97 14.20 -17.32 3.64
C GLY A 97 13.59 -17.57 5.04
N GLU A 98 12.29 -17.77 5.10
CA GLU A 98 11.51 -18.02 6.32
C GLU A 98 10.25 -18.80 6.00
N LYS A 99 9.71 -19.56 6.97
CA LYS A 99 8.54 -20.40 6.78
C LYS A 99 7.29 -19.54 6.48
N VAL A 100 6.63 -19.86 5.37
CA VAL A 100 5.35 -19.27 4.98
C VAL A 100 4.23 -20.27 5.29
N PRO A 101 3.08 -19.87 5.85
CA PRO A 101 1.96 -20.75 6.15
C PRO A 101 1.32 -21.37 4.91
N ALA A 102 0.67 -22.54 5.09
CA ALA A 102 0.07 -23.29 4.00
C ALA A 102 -1.06 -22.54 3.26
N GLU A 103 -1.74 -21.63 3.95
CA GLU A 103 -2.82 -20.80 3.40
C GLU A 103 -2.35 -19.92 2.23
N TYR A 104 -1.06 -19.62 2.17
CA TYR A 104 -0.47 -18.86 1.07
C TYR A 104 -0.46 -19.63 -0.25
N GLY A 105 -0.58 -20.95 -0.23
CA GLY A 105 -0.67 -21.77 -1.45
C GLY A 105 -1.90 -21.41 -2.29
N GLU A 106 -3.08 -21.43 -1.69
CA GLU A 106 -4.33 -21.06 -2.36
C GLU A 106 -4.32 -19.61 -2.82
N MET A 107 -3.87 -18.69 -1.96
CA MET A 107 -3.78 -17.27 -2.28
C MET A 107 -2.81 -17.02 -3.45
N THR A 108 -1.63 -17.65 -3.45
CA THR A 108 -0.65 -17.53 -4.53
C THR A 108 -1.19 -18.08 -5.84
N ASN A 109 -1.85 -19.23 -5.78
CA ASN A 109 -2.51 -19.86 -6.94
C ASN A 109 -3.53 -18.91 -7.59
N ALA A 110 -4.41 -18.30 -6.79
CA ALA A 110 -5.38 -17.32 -7.27
C ALA A 110 -4.70 -16.07 -7.87
N GLN A 111 -3.62 -15.58 -7.26
CA GLN A 111 -2.86 -14.41 -7.75
C GLN A 111 -2.09 -14.72 -9.05
N LEU A 112 -1.69 -15.98 -9.27
CA LEU A 112 -1.10 -16.45 -10.51
C LEU A 112 -2.15 -16.62 -11.64
N GLY A 113 -3.43 -16.41 -11.35
CA GLY A 113 -4.51 -16.56 -12.31
C GLY A 113 -4.78 -18.01 -12.71
N GLN A 114 -4.26 -18.98 -11.96
CA GLN A 114 -4.42 -20.42 -12.24
C GLN A 114 -5.79 -20.93 -11.77
N THR A 115 -6.36 -20.28 -10.77
CA THR A 115 -7.74 -20.50 -10.34
C THR A 115 -8.56 -19.30 -10.81
N PRO A 116 -9.63 -19.52 -11.59
CA PRO A 116 -10.54 -18.45 -11.97
C PRO A 116 -11.02 -17.69 -10.72
N MET A 117 -11.11 -16.40 -10.82
CA MET A 117 -11.71 -15.59 -9.77
C MET A 117 -13.18 -16.00 -9.63
N LYS A 118 -13.63 -16.37 -8.42
CA LYS A 118 -15.02 -16.83 -8.19
C LYS A 118 -16.08 -15.84 -8.67
N TRP A 119 -15.76 -14.55 -8.73
CA TRP A 119 -16.64 -13.51 -9.23
C TRP A 119 -16.76 -13.49 -10.77
N GLU A 120 -15.98 -14.26 -11.52
CA GLU A 120 -16.14 -14.43 -12.99
C GLU A 120 -17.25 -15.43 -13.33
N ASP A 121 -17.65 -16.26 -12.37
CA ASP A 121 -18.76 -17.17 -12.55
C ASP A 121 -20.09 -16.40 -12.57
N LYS A 122 -20.82 -16.48 -13.67
CA LYS A 122 -22.14 -15.86 -13.77
C LYS A 122 -23.11 -16.55 -12.84
N ILE A 123 -23.87 -15.75 -12.11
CA ILE A 123 -24.92 -16.23 -11.21
C ILE A 123 -26.30 -15.80 -11.74
N ASP A 124 -27.28 -16.68 -11.56
CA ASP A 124 -28.66 -16.34 -11.84
C ASP A 124 -29.21 -15.47 -10.70
N VAL A 125 -29.69 -14.31 -11.06
CA VAL A 125 -30.36 -13.39 -10.13
C VAL A 125 -31.84 -13.25 -10.52
N PRO A 126 -32.76 -13.07 -9.55
CA PRO A 126 -34.16 -12.84 -9.85
C PRO A 126 -34.36 -11.61 -10.74
N GLU A 127 -35.42 -11.61 -11.54
CA GLU A 127 -35.83 -10.44 -12.33
C GLU A 127 -36.09 -9.26 -11.40
N GLY A 128 -35.53 -8.09 -11.74
CA GLY A 128 -35.64 -6.86 -10.95
C GLY A 128 -34.67 -6.80 -9.75
N PHE A 129 -33.83 -7.81 -9.55
CA PHE A 129 -32.81 -7.76 -8.50
C PHE A 129 -31.73 -6.71 -8.84
N ASN A 130 -31.39 -5.89 -7.85
CA ASN A 130 -30.40 -4.84 -8.03
C ASN A 130 -29.57 -4.62 -6.76
N VAL A 131 -28.35 -4.13 -6.95
CA VAL A 131 -27.39 -3.78 -5.89
C VAL A 131 -27.05 -2.29 -6.00
N ILE A 132 -27.07 -1.58 -4.88
CA ILE A 132 -26.50 -0.24 -4.76
C ILE A 132 -25.18 -0.32 -4.01
N VAL A 133 -24.12 0.20 -4.63
CA VAL A 133 -22.77 0.34 -4.03
C VAL A 133 -22.55 1.81 -3.67
N ILE A 134 -22.15 2.11 -2.45
CA ILE A 134 -21.95 3.48 -1.97
C ILE A 134 -20.45 3.81 -2.01
N GLY A 135 -20.05 4.68 -2.92
CA GLY A 135 -18.68 5.17 -3.10
C GLY A 135 -17.93 4.46 -4.24
N ALA A 136 -17.23 5.24 -5.06
CA ALA A 136 -16.41 4.79 -6.18
C ALA A 136 -14.88 4.90 -5.89
N GLY A 137 -14.47 4.72 -4.65
CA GLY A 137 -13.08 4.54 -4.24
C GLY A 137 -12.59 3.12 -4.51
N VAL A 138 -11.42 2.76 -3.94
CA VAL A 138 -10.78 1.45 -4.11
C VAL A 138 -11.76 0.28 -3.92
N SER A 139 -12.49 0.27 -2.80
CA SER A 139 -13.44 -0.82 -2.49
C SER A 139 -14.62 -0.84 -3.45
N GLY A 140 -15.15 0.34 -3.83
CA GLY A 140 -16.29 0.43 -4.75
C GLY A 140 -15.95 -0.04 -6.16
N LEU A 141 -14.77 0.30 -6.66
CA LEU A 141 -14.31 -0.19 -7.97
C LEU A 141 -14.10 -1.71 -7.96
N ALA A 142 -13.46 -2.27 -6.92
CA ALA A 142 -13.32 -3.73 -6.78
C ALA A 142 -14.68 -4.44 -6.73
N THR A 143 -15.62 -3.88 -5.97
CA THR A 143 -16.99 -4.41 -5.87
C THR A 143 -17.70 -4.35 -7.22
N ALA A 144 -17.58 -3.23 -7.94
CA ALA A 144 -18.19 -3.06 -9.26
C ALA A 144 -17.65 -4.07 -10.28
N VAL A 145 -16.32 -4.28 -10.34
CA VAL A 145 -15.72 -5.32 -11.19
C VAL A 145 -16.27 -6.71 -10.84
N SER A 146 -16.36 -7.04 -9.55
CA SER A 146 -16.86 -8.33 -9.11
C SER A 146 -18.33 -8.55 -9.46
N LEU A 147 -19.20 -7.54 -9.24
CA LEU A 147 -20.62 -7.62 -9.59
C LEU A 147 -20.82 -7.70 -11.10
N GLN A 148 -20.06 -6.94 -11.89
CA GLN A 148 -20.07 -7.00 -13.35
C GLN A 148 -19.62 -8.38 -13.85
N GLY A 149 -18.54 -8.90 -13.28
CA GLY A 149 -18.03 -10.24 -13.56
C GLY A 149 -19.10 -11.32 -13.30
N ALA A 150 -19.75 -11.28 -12.15
CA ALA A 150 -20.82 -12.22 -11.77
C ALA A 150 -22.15 -12.01 -12.52
N GLY A 151 -22.29 -10.94 -13.30
CA GLY A 151 -23.52 -10.62 -14.02
C GLY A 151 -24.66 -10.08 -13.15
N VAL A 152 -24.34 -9.57 -11.96
CA VAL A 152 -25.32 -8.97 -11.05
C VAL A 152 -25.59 -7.53 -11.45
N PRO A 153 -26.86 -7.11 -11.64
CA PRO A 153 -27.20 -5.71 -11.91
C PRO A 153 -26.83 -4.83 -10.71
N PHE A 154 -26.14 -3.73 -10.96
CA PHE A 154 -25.73 -2.80 -9.91
C PHE A 154 -25.66 -1.36 -10.39
N LYS A 155 -25.68 -0.44 -9.41
CA LYS A 155 -25.37 0.98 -9.57
C LYS A 155 -24.41 1.40 -8.46
N VAL A 156 -23.40 2.18 -8.80
CA VAL A 156 -22.51 2.82 -7.81
C VAL A 156 -22.92 4.27 -7.65
N LEU A 157 -23.07 4.75 -6.43
CA LEU A 157 -23.38 6.14 -6.10
C LEU A 157 -22.10 6.80 -5.56
N GLU A 158 -21.62 7.81 -6.28
CA GLU A 158 -20.41 8.55 -5.90
C GLU A 158 -20.74 10.04 -5.72
N ARG A 159 -20.41 10.59 -4.55
CA ARG A 159 -20.67 12.00 -4.23
C ARG A 159 -19.77 12.98 -4.99
N ARG A 160 -18.63 12.52 -5.51
CA ARG A 160 -17.69 13.30 -6.28
C ARG A 160 -18.00 13.22 -7.77
N SER A 161 -17.34 14.09 -8.54
CA SER A 161 -17.42 14.07 -10.01
C SER A 161 -16.48 13.03 -10.66
N ASN A 162 -15.69 12.31 -9.87
CA ASN A 162 -14.73 11.30 -10.37
C ASN A 162 -14.53 10.16 -9.37
N VAL A 163 -13.94 9.07 -9.83
CA VAL A 163 -13.54 7.90 -9.02
C VAL A 163 -12.29 8.18 -8.15
N ALA A 164 -11.69 7.14 -7.57
CA ALA A 164 -10.46 7.13 -6.77
C ALA A 164 -10.60 7.57 -5.30
N GLY A 165 -11.78 8.02 -4.84
CA GLY A 165 -12.05 8.26 -3.42
C GLY A 165 -11.02 9.19 -2.76
N VAL A 166 -10.32 8.71 -1.71
CA VAL A 166 -9.33 9.51 -0.97
C VAL A 166 -8.18 10.04 -1.83
N TRP A 167 -7.84 9.37 -2.94
CA TRP A 167 -6.80 9.83 -3.87
C TRP A 167 -7.28 10.97 -4.76
N GLN A 168 -8.58 11.17 -4.88
CA GLN A 168 -9.16 12.36 -5.48
C GLN A 168 -9.13 13.55 -4.51
N ASP A 169 -9.34 13.29 -3.22
CA ASP A 169 -9.50 14.31 -2.19
C ASP A 169 -8.17 14.83 -1.62
N ASN A 170 -7.26 13.92 -1.24
CA ASN A 170 -6.03 14.26 -0.55
C ASN A 170 -5.00 14.90 -1.49
N ARG A 171 -5.12 16.22 -1.69
CA ARG A 171 -4.28 17.01 -2.61
C ARG A 171 -3.13 17.75 -1.92
N TYR A 172 -2.89 17.48 -0.64
CA TYR A 172 -1.78 18.08 0.08
C TYR A 172 -0.42 17.63 -0.51
N PRO A 173 0.63 18.46 -0.45
CA PRO A 173 1.96 18.11 -0.93
C PRO A 173 2.49 16.81 -0.29
N GLY A 174 3.05 15.93 -1.10
CA GLY A 174 3.59 14.64 -0.65
C GLY A 174 2.55 13.54 -0.39
N ALA A 175 1.25 13.80 -0.64
CA ALA A 175 0.22 12.77 -0.51
C ALA A 175 0.54 11.55 -1.38
N GLY A 176 0.50 10.36 -0.80
CA GLY A 176 0.81 9.11 -1.50
C GLY A 176 0.70 7.90 -0.58
N VAL A 177 0.96 6.72 -1.13
CA VAL A 177 0.92 5.47 -0.37
C VAL A 177 2.12 5.29 0.56
N ASP A 178 1.90 4.53 1.62
CA ASP A 178 2.91 3.94 2.49
C ASP A 178 2.89 2.40 2.44
N THR A 179 2.24 1.87 1.40
CA THR A 179 2.29 0.46 0.96
C THR A 179 2.90 0.46 -0.44
N PRO A 180 3.74 -0.50 -0.81
CA PRO A 180 4.32 -0.52 -2.16
C PRO A 180 3.26 -0.50 -3.25
N SER A 181 3.48 0.29 -4.31
CA SER A 181 2.54 0.47 -5.42
C SER A 181 2.10 -0.84 -6.05
N HIS A 182 3.06 -1.76 -6.25
CA HIS A 182 2.80 -3.08 -6.82
C HIS A 182 1.95 -4.00 -5.92
N LEU A 183 1.82 -3.68 -4.62
CA LEU A 183 0.91 -4.35 -3.69
C LEU A 183 -0.40 -3.57 -3.54
N TYR A 184 -0.32 -2.21 -3.48
CA TYR A 184 -1.48 -1.33 -3.40
C TYR A 184 -2.14 -1.13 -4.77
N SER A 185 -2.47 -2.25 -5.40
CA SER A 185 -3.11 -2.33 -6.71
C SER A 185 -3.95 -3.59 -6.79
N PHE A 186 -4.90 -3.63 -7.70
CA PHE A 186 -5.67 -4.84 -7.93
C PHE A 186 -4.83 -5.90 -8.66
N SER A 187 -4.95 -7.15 -8.26
CA SER A 187 -4.26 -8.26 -8.91
C SER A 187 -4.69 -8.44 -10.37
N PHE A 188 -5.96 -8.15 -10.65
CA PHE A 188 -6.56 -8.26 -11.98
C PHE A 188 -6.30 -7.04 -12.87
N ALA A 189 -5.75 -5.94 -12.33
CA ALA A 189 -5.46 -4.72 -13.07
C ALA A 189 -4.02 -4.26 -12.79
N PRO A 190 -3.01 -4.90 -13.38
CA PRO A 190 -1.62 -4.49 -13.23
C PRO A 190 -1.38 -3.13 -13.88
N TYR A 191 -0.42 -2.37 -13.32
CA TYR A 191 -0.09 -1.02 -13.78
C TYR A 191 1.42 -0.81 -13.87
N ASP A 192 1.85 0.06 -14.74
CA ASP A 192 3.26 0.42 -14.95
C ASP A 192 3.68 1.55 -14.01
N TRP A 193 3.85 1.22 -12.73
CA TRP A 193 4.18 2.18 -11.70
C TRP A 193 5.53 2.86 -11.90
N SER A 194 5.55 4.19 -11.87
CA SER A 194 6.78 4.98 -11.97
C SER A 194 7.61 4.98 -10.69
N ALA A 195 6.98 4.75 -9.53
CA ALA A 195 7.62 4.73 -8.22
C ALA A 195 7.22 3.51 -7.39
N TYR A 196 8.15 3.00 -6.55
CA TYR A 196 7.85 1.91 -5.62
C TYR A 196 6.76 2.28 -4.61
N PHE A 197 6.62 3.58 -4.29
CA PHE A 197 5.58 4.15 -3.45
C PHE A 197 5.01 5.39 -4.14
N ALA A 198 3.99 5.19 -4.91
CA ALA A 198 3.41 6.21 -5.78
C ALA A 198 2.79 7.38 -5.01
N LEU A 199 2.85 8.54 -5.62
CA LEU A 199 2.16 9.73 -5.16
C LEU A 199 0.70 9.73 -5.63
N ARG A 200 -0.09 10.57 -4.99
CA ARG A 200 -1.53 10.74 -5.20
C ARG A 200 -1.93 10.84 -6.67
N GLY A 201 -1.18 11.58 -7.50
CA GLY A 201 -1.50 11.79 -8.92
C GLY A 201 -1.59 10.47 -9.66
N GLU A 202 -0.50 9.69 -9.59
CA GLU A 202 -0.41 8.39 -10.26
C GLU A 202 -1.42 7.37 -9.70
N LEU A 203 -1.72 7.44 -8.40
CA LEU A 203 -2.77 6.60 -7.79
C LEU A 203 -4.16 6.93 -8.33
N ALA A 204 -4.47 8.22 -8.47
CA ALA A 204 -5.74 8.65 -9.04
C ALA A 204 -5.87 8.21 -10.51
N GLU A 205 -4.82 8.39 -11.31
CA GLU A 205 -4.74 7.92 -12.70
C GLU A 205 -4.93 6.41 -12.81
N TYR A 206 -4.29 5.65 -11.93
CA TYR A 206 -4.47 4.19 -11.86
C TYR A 206 -5.93 3.79 -11.63
N PHE A 207 -6.61 4.36 -10.61
CA PHE A 207 -8.00 4.00 -10.35
C PHE A 207 -8.95 4.50 -11.43
N GLU A 208 -8.61 5.61 -12.09
CA GLU A 208 -9.35 6.09 -13.24
C GLU A 208 -9.20 5.13 -14.44
N SER A 209 -7.97 4.67 -14.73
CA SER A 209 -7.76 3.67 -15.78
C SER A 209 -8.50 2.37 -15.51
N VAL A 210 -8.57 1.90 -14.25
CA VAL A 210 -9.38 0.72 -13.89
C VAL A 210 -10.86 0.96 -14.19
N ALA A 211 -11.41 2.14 -13.87
CA ALA A 211 -12.79 2.44 -14.17
C ALA A 211 -13.08 2.49 -15.68
N ASP A 212 -12.09 2.92 -16.48
CA ASP A 212 -12.19 2.96 -17.95
C ASP A 212 -12.00 1.57 -18.56
N ASP A 213 -10.96 0.83 -18.19
CA ASP A 213 -10.61 -0.48 -18.74
C ASP A 213 -11.73 -1.52 -18.52
N PHE A 214 -12.43 -1.43 -17.39
CA PHE A 214 -13.57 -2.28 -17.07
C PHE A 214 -14.93 -1.66 -17.44
N ASP A 215 -14.95 -0.49 -18.13
CA ASP A 215 -16.18 0.20 -18.55
C ASP A 215 -17.17 0.43 -17.38
N LEU A 216 -16.65 0.74 -16.18
CA LEU A 216 -17.47 0.89 -14.97
C LEU A 216 -18.21 2.22 -14.90
N LYS A 217 -17.69 3.28 -15.56
CA LYS A 217 -18.25 4.64 -15.48
C LYS A 217 -19.71 4.70 -15.88
N LYS A 218 -20.16 3.82 -16.78
CA LYS A 218 -21.58 3.70 -17.17
C LYS A 218 -22.52 3.28 -16.04
N SER A 219 -21.98 2.58 -15.03
CA SER A 219 -22.72 2.11 -13.86
C SER A 219 -22.50 2.98 -12.62
N ILE A 220 -21.74 4.07 -12.76
CA ILE A 220 -21.47 5.01 -11.66
C ILE A 220 -22.31 6.29 -11.89
N GLU A 221 -23.10 6.63 -10.90
CA GLU A 221 -23.82 7.90 -10.83
C GLU A 221 -23.01 8.86 -9.96
N PHE A 222 -22.33 9.78 -10.61
CA PHE A 222 -21.51 10.80 -9.98
C PHE A 222 -22.34 11.93 -9.37
N GLU A 223 -21.71 12.72 -8.49
CA GLU A 223 -22.32 13.89 -7.83
C GLU A 223 -23.61 13.53 -7.08
N THR A 224 -23.69 12.28 -6.63
CA THR A 224 -24.84 11.71 -5.94
C THR A 224 -24.43 11.27 -4.53
N ASN A 225 -24.86 12.06 -3.54
CA ASN A 225 -24.53 11.85 -2.14
C ASN A 225 -25.61 11.03 -1.43
N VAL A 226 -25.25 9.88 -0.88
CA VAL A 226 -26.16 9.07 -0.05
C VAL A 226 -26.34 9.74 1.31
N ILE A 227 -27.58 10.10 1.65
CA ILE A 227 -27.96 10.75 2.92
C ILE A 227 -28.25 9.70 3.98
N SER A 228 -29.06 8.68 3.63
CA SER A 228 -29.45 7.62 4.55
C SER A 228 -29.83 6.34 3.81
N THR A 229 -29.73 5.23 4.52
CA THR A 229 -30.22 3.92 4.08
C THR A 229 -31.10 3.33 5.14
N GLU A 230 -32.26 2.79 4.76
CA GLU A 230 -33.23 2.19 5.67
C GLU A 230 -33.71 0.85 5.13
N TYR A 231 -33.53 -0.22 5.91
CA TYR A 231 -34.03 -1.55 5.53
C TYR A 231 -35.52 -1.68 5.79
N GLN A 232 -36.27 -2.14 4.79
CA GLN A 232 -37.69 -2.37 4.83
C GLN A 232 -37.93 -3.89 5.05
N ALA A 233 -38.25 -4.27 6.26
CA ALA A 233 -38.42 -5.69 6.63
C ALA A 233 -39.58 -6.38 5.88
N ASP A 234 -40.64 -5.65 5.59
CA ASP A 234 -41.84 -6.20 4.93
C ASP A 234 -41.59 -6.56 3.47
N THR A 235 -40.76 -5.77 2.76
CA THR A 235 -40.40 -5.97 1.32
C THR A 235 -39.04 -6.63 1.14
N GLN A 236 -38.26 -6.73 2.20
CA GLN A 236 -36.87 -7.20 2.18
C GLN A 236 -36.00 -6.37 1.21
N THR A 237 -36.24 -5.07 1.13
CA THR A 237 -35.52 -4.11 0.30
C THR A 237 -34.94 -2.96 1.12
N TRP A 238 -34.04 -2.21 0.53
CA TRP A 238 -33.45 -1.00 1.10
C TRP A 238 -34.01 0.23 0.41
N LYS A 239 -34.38 1.24 1.18
CA LYS A 239 -34.61 2.60 0.72
C LYS A 239 -33.32 3.38 0.90
N VAL A 240 -32.80 3.96 -0.20
CA VAL A 240 -31.56 4.73 -0.21
C VAL A 240 -31.90 6.15 -0.61
N LYS A 241 -31.88 7.06 0.38
CA LYS A 241 -32.13 8.49 0.14
C LYS A 241 -30.85 9.15 -0.34
N VAL A 242 -30.91 9.86 -1.47
CA VAL A 242 -29.79 10.55 -2.09
C VAL A 242 -30.10 12.03 -2.32
N ALA A 243 -29.01 12.83 -2.40
CA ALA A 243 -29.05 14.22 -2.86
C ALA A 243 -28.09 14.40 -4.04
N HIS A 244 -28.56 15.08 -5.07
CA HIS A 244 -27.77 15.42 -6.26
C HIS A 244 -27.11 16.80 -6.14
N ALA A 245 -26.16 17.11 -7.02
CA ALA A 245 -25.43 18.39 -7.01
C ALA A 245 -26.34 19.61 -7.20
N ASP A 246 -27.46 19.46 -7.87
CA ASP A 246 -28.47 20.52 -8.06
C ASP A 246 -29.36 20.75 -6.82
N GLY A 247 -29.15 19.98 -5.74
CA GLY A 247 -29.93 20.04 -4.51
C GLY A 247 -31.24 19.25 -4.54
N SER A 248 -31.55 18.56 -5.63
CA SER A 248 -32.70 17.66 -5.68
C SER A 248 -32.42 16.40 -4.82
N GLU A 249 -33.49 15.84 -4.25
CA GLU A 249 -33.45 14.60 -3.49
C GLU A 249 -34.38 13.55 -4.11
N GLU A 250 -33.94 12.30 -4.08
CA GLU A 250 -34.79 11.17 -4.43
C GLU A 250 -34.55 9.97 -3.50
N THR A 251 -35.43 8.98 -3.60
CA THR A 251 -35.26 7.71 -2.87
C THR A 251 -35.22 6.57 -3.87
N LEU A 252 -34.07 5.90 -3.90
CA LEU A 252 -33.85 4.69 -4.68
C LEU A 252 -34.21 3.45 -3.85
N GLU A 253 -34.53 2.35 -4.55
CA GLU A 253 -34.78 1.05 -3.92
C GLU A 253 -33.77 0.02 -4.41
N ALA A 254 -33.29 -0.83 -3.49
CA ALA A 254 -32.34 -1.90 -3.81
C ALA A 254 -32.59 -3.14 -2.96
N ASN A 255 -32.28 -4.32 -3.50
CA ASN A 255 -32.29 -5.57 -2.74
C ASN A 255 -31.08 -5.67 -1.80
N VAL A 256 -29.94 -5.12 -2.23
CA VAL A 256 -28.69 -5.12 -1.45
C VAL A 256 -28.04 -3.74 -1.50
N VAL A 257 -27.52 -3.30 -0.36
CA VAL A 257 -26.66 -2.12 -0.26
C VAL A 257 -25.28 -2.55 0.22
N ILE A 258 -24.25 -2.17 -0.53
CA ILE A 258 -22.85 -2.42 -0.18
C ILE A 258 -22.18 -1.08 0.13
N SER A 259 -21.79 -0.87 1.39
CA SER A 259 -21.12 0.36 1.81
C SER A 259 -19.61 0.29 1.51
N CYS A 260 -19.18 1.11 0.56
CA CYS A 260 -17.79 1.36 0.21
C CYS A 260 -17.40 2.83 0.49
N ALA A 261 -18.07 3.47 1.45
CA ALA A 261 -17.94 4.90 1.78
C ALA A 261 -16.56 5.29 2.36
N GLY A 262 -15.69 4.32 2.68
CA GLY A 262 -14.39 4.54 3.29
C GLY A 262 -14.46 4.80 4.80
N ILE A 263 -13.29 4.82 5.46
CA ILE A 263 -13.18 5.03 6.90
C ILE A 263 -12.53 6.38 7.29
N PHE A 264 -12.03 7.13 6.30
CA PHE A 264 -11.34 8.42 6.51
C PHE A 264 -12.14 9.62 5.97
N ASN A 265 -13.39 9.43 5.60
CA ASN A 265 -14.29 10.45 5.10
C ASN A 265 -15.60 10.48 5.92
N PRO A 266 -16.17 11.66 6.18
CA PRO A 266 -15.68 13.02 5.91
C PRO A 266 -14.51 13.43 6.83
N PRO A 267 -13.77 14.53 6.53
CA PRO A 267 -12.73 15.05 7.39
C PRO A 267 -13.31 15.44 8.76
N ALA A 268 -12.57 15.13 9.83
CA ALA A 268 -12.96 15.44 11.20
C ALA A 268 -12.07 16.56 11.77
N PHE A 269 -12.65 17.71 12.08
CA PHE A 269 -11.95 18.80 12.74
C PHE A 269 -11.82 18.51 14.24
N PRO A 270 -10.70 18.91 14.87
CA PRO A 270 -10.55 18.74 16.31
C PRO A 270 -11.48 19.70 17.07
N ASN A 271 -12.08 19.22 18.16
CA ASN A 271 -12.84 20.07 19.06
C ASN A 271 -11.89 20.87 19.98
N ILE A 272 -11.41 22.01 19.46
CA ILE A 272 -10.50 22.92 20.18
C ILE A 272 -11.24 24.22 20.43
N GLN A 273 -11.32 24.61 21.71
CA GLN A 273 -11.96 25.88 22.08
C GLN A 273 -11.26 27.06 21.41
N GLY A 274 -12.01 27.91 20.73
CA GLY A 274 -11.51 29.10 20.06
C GLY A 274 -10.95 28.85 18.66
N LEU A 275 -11.06 27.66 18.10
CA LEU A 275 -10.61 27.36 16.72
C LEU A 275 -11.30 28.29 15.70
N ASP A 276 -12.61 28.50 15.86
CA ASP A 276 -13.40 29.37 14.98
C ASP A 276 -13.05 30.86 15.10
N SER A 277 -12.37 31.28 16.18
CA SER A 277 -11.91 32.67 16.41
C SER A 277 -10.49 32.92 15.87
N PHE A 278 -9.84 31.91 15.31
CA PHE A 278 -8.53 32.06 14.72
C PHE A 278 -8.57 33.00 13.51
N ALA A 279 -7.85 34.13 13.57
CA ALA A 279 -7.88 35.13 12.51
C ALA A 279 -7.06 34.75 11.25
N GLY A 280 -6.28 33.70 11.33
CA GLY A 280 -5.51 33.16 10.20
C GLY A 280 -6.32 32.16 9.37
N GLU A 281 -5.72 31.68 8.30
CA GLU A 281 -6.31 30.64 7.48
C GLU A 281 -6.16 29.25 8.13
N SER A 282 -7.23 28.46 8.11
CA SER A 282 -7.20 27.09 8.61
C SER A 282 -8.02 26.17 7.71
N TRP A 283 -7.53 24.95 7.49
CA TRP A 283 -8.24 23.92 6.73
C TRP A 283 -7.80 22.52 7.17
N HIS A 284 -8.62 21.54 6.85
CA HIS A 284 -8.24 20.15 6.99
C HIS A 284 -7.39 19.71 5.79
N THR A 285 -6.39 18.85 6.00
CA THR A 285 -5.49 18.39 4.92
C THR A 285 -6.21 17.66 3.78
N ALA A 286 -7.33 16.98 4.08
CA ALA A 286 -8.19 16.37 3.05
C ALA A 286 -8.96 17.40 2.19
N GLU A 287 -8.97 18.67 2.58
CA GLU A 287 -9.59 19.80 1.89
C GLU A 287 -8.53 20.84 1.52
N TRP A 288 -7.39 20.39 1.04
CA TRP A 288 -6.26 21.24 0.71
C TRP A 288 -6.63 22.23 -0.40
N PRO A 289 -6.49 23.56 -0.15
CA PRO A 289 -6.84 24.56 -1.15
C PRO A 289 -5.93 24.50 -2.36
N GLU A 290 -6.51 24.46 -3.55
CA GLU A 290 -5.76 24.41 -4.80
C GLU A 290 -4.93 25.69 -5.01
N GLY A 291 -3.67 25.53 -5.46
CA GLY A 291 -2.76 26.65 -5.73
C GLY A 291 -2.29 27.41 -4.48
N LYS A 292 -2.55 26.89 -3.28
CA LYS A 292 -2.17 27.58 -2.05
C LYS A 292 -0.67 27.56 -1.81
N SER A 293 -0.05 28.75 -1.77
CA SER A 293 1.34 28.91 -1.32
C SER A 293 1.41 29.10 0.20
N LEU A 294 2.40 28.44 0.79
CA LEU A 294 2.78 28.57 2.19
C LEU A 294 4.09 29.38 2.36
N ASP A 295 4.61 29.98 1.30
CA ASP A 295 5.88 30.70 1.30
C ASP A 295 5.90 31.78 2.38
N ASN A 296 6.94 31.72 3.21
CA ASN A 296 7.17 32.67 4.30
C ASN A 296 6.02 32.75 5.33
N LYS A 297 5.15 31.73 5.41
CA LYS A 297 4.09 31.66 6.42
C LYS A 297 4.59 30.97 7.69
N LYS A 298 4.07 31.38 8.85
CA LYS A 298 4.19 30.62 10.10
C LYS A 298 3.07 29.58 10.12
N VAL A 299 3.43 28.32 10.01
CA VAL A 299 2.47 27.23 9.88
C VAL A 299 2.39 26.40 11.16
N ILE A 300 1.17 26.15 11.60
CA ILE A 300 0.88 25.21 12.69
C ILE A 300 0.21 23.98 12.07
N MET A 301 0.74 22.82 12.39
CA MET A 301 0.17 21.52 12.01
C MET A 301 -0.32 20.80 13.27
N ILE A 302 -1.60 20.43 13.30
CA ILE A 302 -2.19 19.68 14.41
C ILE A 302 -2.29 18.22 14.01
N GLY A 303 -1.48 17.39 14.65
CA GLY A 303 -1.33 15.95 14.36
C GLY A 303 0.04 15.62 13.78
N ASN A 304 0.49 14.38 14.04
CA ASN A 304 1.77 13.85 13.58
C ASN A 304 1.63 12.44 12.96
N GLY A 305 0.45 12.13 12.39
CA GLY A 305 0.19 10.86 11.69
C GLY A 305 0.78 10.82 10.28
N ALA A 306 0.32 9.86 9.46
CA ALA A 306 0.84 9.64 8.10
C ALA A 306 0.81 10.91 7.24
N THR A 307 -0.27 11.68 7.29
CA THR A 307 -0.38 12.97 6.57
C THR A 307 0.72 13.94 6.98
N ALA A 308 1.00 14.09 8.27
CA ALA A 308 2.03 15.00 8.77
C ALA A 308 3.44 14.55 8.36
N MET A 309 3.70 13.24 8.35
CA MET A 309 4.97 12.67 7.89
C MET A 309 5.20 12.86 6.38
N GLN A 310 4.13 12.95 5.61
CA GLN A 310 4.19 13.23 4.17
C GLN A 310 4.29 14.73 3.89
N LEU A 311 3.43 15.53 4.52
CA LEU A 311 3.32 16.97 4.29
C LEU A 311 4.51 17.76 4.87
N GLY A 312 4.94 17.42 6.09
CA GLY A 312 5.97 18.18 6.80
C GLY A 312 7.27 18.36 6.00
N PRO A 313 7.87 17.29 5.48
CA PRO A 313 9.07 17.38 4.63
C PRO A 313 8.90 18.25 3.39
N GLU A 314 7.72 18.24 2.77
CA GLU A 314 7.44 18.99 1.53
C GLU A 314 7.36 20.50 1.76
N ILE A 315 6.83 20.93 2.91
CA ILE A 315 6.57 22.34 3.18
C ILE A 315 7.64 23.02 4.05
N GLN A 316 8.44 22.26 4.81
CA GLN A 316 9.36 22.80 5.82
C GLN A 316 10.36 23.83 5.27
N ASN A 317 10.78 23.67 4.00
CA ASN A 317 11.73 24.58 3.36
C ASN A 317 11.08 25.82 2.73
N GLN A 318 9.75 25.86 2.64
CA GLN A 318 8.98 26.96 2.03
C GLN A 318 8.47 27.91 3.10
N VAL A 319 8.18 27.40 4.30
CA VAL A 319 7.57 28.16 5.38
C VAL A 319 8.62 28.91 6.21
N GLU A 320 8.22 30.05 6.82
CA GLU A 320 9.07 30.76 7.79
C GLU A 320 9.34 29.90 9.03
N SER A 321 8.29 29.21 9.51
CA SER A 321 8.39 28.26 10.61
C SER A 321 7.27 27.22 10.54
N LEU A 322 7.57 25.97 10.95
CA LEU A 322 6.64 24.88 11.09
C LEU A 322 6.59 24.40 12.53
N THR A 323 5.42 24.52 13.16
CA THR A 323 5.17 24.01 14.51
C THR A 323 4.19 22.84 14.45
N ILE A 324 4.58 21.67 14.98
CA ILE A 324 3.75 20.47 14.97
C ILE A 324 3.27 20.17 16.40
N PHE A 325 1.94 20.12 16.59
CA PHE A 325 1.32 19.68 17.83
C PHE A 325 0.99 18.20 17.77
N GLN A 326 1.46 17.43 18.74
CA GLN A 326 1.20 16.00 18.82
C GLN A 326 0.69 15.58 20.21
N ARG A 327 -0.21 14.62 20.28
CA ARG A 327 -0.63 13.98 21.54
C ARG A 327 0.36 12.92 22.01
N GLY A 328 1.04 12.28 21.10
CA GLY A 328 2.06 11.30 21.38
C GLY A 328 2.79 10.90 20.11
N PRO A 329 4.01 10.38 20.25
CA PRO A 329 4.84 10.00 19.12
C PRO A 329 4.34 8.75 18.38
N HIS A 330 4.88 8.52 17.19
CA HIS A 330 4.65 7.34 16.38
C HIS A 330 5.94 6.60 16.10
N TRP A 331 5.84 5.27 15.95
CA TRP A 331 6.93 4.47 15.43
C TRP A 331 7.14 4.77 13.94
N VAL A 332 8.40 4.88 13.54
CA VAL A 332 8.81 5.12 12.16
C VAL A 332 9.62 3.92 11.67
N SER A 333 9.23 3.38 10.54
CA SER A 333 9.91 2.26 9.88
C SER A 333 10.68 2.77 8.65
N PRO A 334 11.99 2.50 8.55
CA PRO A 334 12.76 2.84 7.37
C PRO A 334 12.46 1.87 6.23
N PHE A 335 12.35 2.43 5.01
CA PHE A 335 12.29 1.65 3.78
C PHE A 335 13.21 2.28 2.73
N GLU A 336 14.14 1.48 2.19
CA GLU A 336 15.10 1.97 1.20
C GLU A 336 14.43 2.46 -0.07
N GLN A 337 13.37 1.78 -0.49
CA GLN A 337 12.62 2.09 -1.70
C GLN A 337 11.52 3.16 -1.49
N PHE A 338 11.32 3.66 -0.27
CA PHE A 338 10.29 4.67 -0.02
C PHE A 338 10.61 5.96 -0.78
N ARG A 339 9.67 6.41 -1.64
CA ARG A 339 9.84 7.58 -2.53
C ARG A 339 11.02 7.47 -3.51
N VAL A 340 11.28 6.26 -4.00
CA VAL A 340 12.27 5.98 -5.04
C VAL A 340 11.54 5.56 -6.31
N ASP A 341 12.00 6.08 -7.44
CA ASP A 341 11.48 5.71 -8.75
C ASP A 341 11.83 4.26 -9.08
N VAL A 342 10.94 3.57 -9.77
CA VAL A 342 11.22 2.24 -10.32
C VAL A 342 12.09 2.42 -11.57
N PRO A 343 13.31 1.84 -11.62
CA PRO A 343 14.16 1.90 -12.79
C PRO A 343 13.42 1.43 -14.05
N GLU A 344 13.70 2.06 -15.19
CA GLU A 344 13.07 1.70 -16.47
C GLU A 344 13.29 0.22 -16.82
N GLU A 345 14.46 -0.32 -16.47
CA GLU A 345 14.82 -1.72 -16.68
C GLU A 345 13.92 -2.65 -15.85
N ILE A 346 13.57 -2.28 -14.61
CA ILE A 346 12.67 -3.05 -13.76
C ILE A 346 11.23 -2.94 -14.26
N ARG A 347 10.79 -1.75 -14.69
CA ARG A 347 9.49 -1.57 -15.33
C ARG A 347 9.34 -2.43 -16.57
N TYR A 348 10.40 -2.45 -17.41
CA TYR A 348 10.47 -3.33 -18.57
C TYR A 348 10.33 -4.81 -18.15
N LEU A 349 11.05 -5.26 -17.11
CA LEU A 349 10.96 -6.63 -16.60
C LEU A 349 9.56 -6.99 -16.08
N PHE A 350 8.92 -6.11 -15.35
CA PHE A 350 7.53 -6.31 -14.90
C PHE A 350 6.54 -6.43 -16.04
N LYS A 351 6.76 -5.70 -17.13
CA LYS A 351 5.92 -5.74 -18.33
C LYS A 351 6.14 -7.00 -19.15
N GLU A 352 7.40 -7.32 -19.45
CA GLU A 352 7.77 -8.38 -20.38
C GLU A 352 7.79 -9.77 -19.76
N VAL A 353 7.88 -9.87 -18.43
CA VAL A 353 7.90 -11.13 -17.68
C VAL A 353 6.81 -11.12 -16.60
N PRO A 354 5.54 -11.39 -16.94
CA PRO A 354 4.42 -11.38 -15.98
C PRO A 354 4.66 -12.24 -14.75
N LEU A 355 5.32 -13.40 -14.89
CA LEU A 355 5.70 -14.26 -13.76
C LEU A 355 6.58 -13.51 -12.74
N TYR A 356 7.54 -12.68 -13.20
CA TYR A 356 8.39 -11.91 -12.31
C TYR A 356 7.56 -10.89 -11.51
N ARG A 357 6.66 -10.17 -12.17
CA ARG A 357 5.74 -9.21 -11.50
C ARG A 357 4.87 -9.90 -10.45
N MET A 358 4.34 -11.08 -10.77
CA MET A 358 3.45 -11.82 -9.88
C MET A 358 4.20 -12.34 -8.64
N TRP A 359 5.36 -12.96 -8.82
CA TRP A 359 6.20 -13.41 -7.71
C TRP A 359 6.69 -12.24 -6.84
N TYR A 360 7.09 -11.13 -7.47
CA TYR A 360 7.44 -9.91 -6.74
C TYR A 360 6.27 -9.42 -5.87
N ARG A 361 5.05 -9.36 -6.43
CA ARG A 361 3.85 -8.99 -5.69
C ARG A 361 3.56 -9.95 -4.53
N MET A 362 3.69 -11.26 -4.70
CA MET A 362 3.47 -12.24 -3.65
C MET A 362 4.47 -12.09 -2.49
N ARG A 363 5.72 -11.83 -2.82
CA ARG A 363 6.75 -11.51 -1.81
C ARG A 363 6.41 -10.25 -1.01
N LEU A 364 5.99 -9.19 -1.70
CA LEU A 364 5.50 -7.98 -1.03
C LEU A 364 4.29 -8.27 -0.14
N GLY A 365 3.37 -9.14 -0.58
CA GLY A 365 2.22 -9.57 0.20
C GLY A 365 2.64 -10.18 1.54
N TRP A 366 3.63 -11.08 1.52
CA TRP A 366 4.19 -11.64 2.76
C TRP A 366 4.88 -10.58 3.62
N ILE A 367 5.77 -9.78 3.04
CA ILE A 367 6.59 -8.79 3.76
C ILE A 367 5.72 -7.75 4.49
N TYR A 368 4.67 -7.26 3.83
CA TYR A 368 3.85 -6.15 4.34
C TYR A 368 2.64 -6.58 5.17
N ASN A 369 2.26 -7.87 5.15
CA ASN A 369 1.14 -8.37 5.93
C ASN A 369 1.62 -9.26 7.09
N ASP A 370 2.08 -10.47 6.80
CA ASP A 370 2.17 -11.51 7.81
C ASP A 370 3.57 -11.73 8.42
N ARG A 371 4.62 -11.18 7.79
CA ARG A 371 5.99 -11.30 8.33
C ARG A 371 6.12 -10.80 9.78
N VAL A 372 5.35 -9.79 10.14
CA VAL A 372 5.37 -9.21 11.49
C VAL A 372 4.33 -9.83 12.42
N TYR A 373 3.51 -10.77 11.92
CA TYR A 373 2.36 -11.33 12.65
C TYR A 373 2.75 -11.91 13.99
N ASP A 374 3.80 -12.73 14.06
CA ASP A 374 4.27 -13.32 15.32
C ASP A 374 4.67 -12.28 16.37
N SER A 375 5.14 -11.12 15.93
CA SER A 375 5.52 -10.03 16.83
C SER A 375 4.30 -9.32 17.47
N LEU A 376 3.08 -9.56 16.94
CA LEU A 376 1.84 -8.93 17.42
C LEU A 376 1.18 -9.75 18.54
N HIS A 377 1.61 -10.98 18.76
CA HIS A 377 1.04 -11.85 19.80
C HIS A 377 1.64 -11.53 21.17
N LYS A 378 0.76 -11.32 22.15
CA LYS A 378 1.19 -11.11 23.52
C LYS A 378 1.68 -12.43 24.13
N ASP A 379 2.96 -12.48 24.52
CA ASP A 379 3.49 -13.56 25.36
C ASP A 379 3.20 -13.25 26.84
N PRO A 380 2.37 -14.06 27.54
CA PRO A 380 2.05 -13.82 28.93
C PRO A 380 3.25 -13.98 29.89
N ASN A 381 4.33 -14.62 29.44
CA ASN A 381 5.56 -14.83 30.21
C ASN A 381 6.68 -13.86 29.82
N TRP A 382 6.40 -12.87 28.97
CA TRP A 382 7.37 -11.89 28.54
C TRP A 382 7.88 -11.03 29.70
N GLU A 383 9.20 -10.92 29.84
CA GLU A 383 9.83 -10.24 30.99
C GLU A 383 9.63 -8.70 30.96
N HIS A 384 9.32 -8.12 29.81
CA HIS A 384 9.23 -6.66 29.61
C HIS A 384 7.89 -6.22 29.00
N PRO A 385 6.74 -6.57 29.64
CA PRO A 385 5.41 -6.28 29.09
C PRO A 385 5.05 -4.78 29.04
N GLU A 386 5.82 -3.93 29.75
CA GLU A 386 5.65 -2.47 29.76
C GLU A 386 6.08 -1.80 28.47
N ARG A 387 6.91 -2.46 27.63
CA ARG A 387 7.51 -1.85 26.45
C ARG A 387 7.30 -2.62 25.15
N SER A 388 7.02 -3.94 25.22
CA SER A 388 6.89 -4.82 24.07
C SER A 388 5.97 -6.00 24.36
N LEU A 389 5.53 -6.74 23.33
CA LEU A 389 4.56 -7.82 23.45
C LEU A 389 5.24 -9.19 23.64
N ASN A 390 6.42 -9.35 23.08
CA ASN A 390 7.25 -10.56 23.10
C ASN A 390 8.68 -10.22 22.63
N ALA A 391 9.58 -11.20 22.61
CA ALA A 391 10.97 -11.03 22.22
C ALA A 391 11.14 -10.48 20.79
N THR A 392 10.32 -10.92 19.83
CA THR A 392 10.37 -10.45 18.44
C THR A 392 9.92 -8.99 18.35
N ASN A 393 8.86 -8.61 19.06
CA ASN A 393 8.40 -7.24 19.14
C ASN A 393 9.43 -6.31 19.79
N ASP A 394 10.14 -6.81 20.84
CA ASP A 394 11.22 -6.06 21.49
C ASP A 394 12.43 -5.85 20.56
N SER A 395 12.74 -6.84 19.74
CA SER A 395 13.76 -6.73 18.69
C SER A 395 13.39 -5.65 17.65
N HIS A 396 12.14 -5.61 17.22
CA HIS A 396 11.64 -4.52 16.36
C HIS A 396 11.72 -3.16 17.05
N ARG A 397 11.39 -3.08 18.36
CA ARG A 397 11.55 -1.86 19.15
C ARG A 397 13.00 -1.36 19.14
N ALA A 398 13.95 -2.25 19.37
CA ALA A 398 15.37 -1.92 19.35
C ALA A 398 15.83 -1.40 17.97
N TYR A 399 15.37 -2.06 16.89
CA TYR A 399 15.66 -1.68 15.52
C TYR A 399 15.13 -0.28 15.19
N PHE A 400 13.85 0.00 15.43
CA PHE A 400 13.25 1.31 15.15
C PHE A 400 13.82 2.41 16.04
N THR A 401 14.13 2.11 17.31
CA THR A 401 14.78 3.06 18.22
C THR A 401 16.16 3.46 17.70
N SER A 402 16.96 2.49 17.24
CA SER A 402 18.27 2.73 16.65
C SER A 402 18.18 3.58 15.39
N TYR A 403 17.19 3.30 14.52
CA TYR A 403 16.92 4.09 13.33
C TYR A 403 16.57 5.54 13.70
N MET A 404 15.59 5.75 14.57
CA MET A 404 15.14 7.09 14.98
C MET A 404 16.30 7.89 15.62
N LYS A 405 17.12 7.22 16.44
CA LYS A 405 18.31 7.86 17.05
C LYS A 405 19.30 8.30 15.97
N LYS A 406 19.54 7.48 14.95
CA LYS A 406 20.42 7.79 13.82
C LYS A 406 19.93 9.00 13.03
N GLU A 407 18.60 9.05 12.71
CA GLU A 407 18.02 10.15 11.96
C GLU A 407 18.02 11.50 12.73
N LEU A 408 17.93 11.45 14.05
CA LEU A 408 18.05 12.63 14.91
C LEU A 408 19.47 13.18 15.01
N GLY A 409 20.49 12.36 14.73
CA GLY A 409 21.89 12.73 14.78
C GLY A 409 22.29 13.36 16.13
N ASP A 410 22.98 14.50 16.08
CA ASP A 410 23.46 15.23 17.28
C ASP A 410 22.34 15.72 18.20
N ARG A 411 21.10 15.68 17.73
CA ARG A 411 19.92 16.09 18.52
C ARG A 411 19.22 14.92 19.21
N ALA A 412 19.76 13.71 19.08
CA ALA A 412 19.14 12.52 19.67
C ALA A 412 18.95 12.67 21.19
N ASP A 413 19.96 13.14 21.91
CA ASP A 413 19.91 13.25 23.37
C ASP A 413 18.84 14.25 23.85
N ASP A 414 18.53 15.29 23.05
CA ASP A 414 17.51 16.29 23.37
C ASP A 414 16.07 15.87 22.98
N LEU A 415 15.94 14.97 22.00
CA LEU A 415 14.65 14.72 21.33
C LEU A 415 14.11 13.31 21.55
N MET A 416 14.94 12.32 21.82
CA MET A 416 14.49 10.93 21.94
C MET A 416 13.32 10.76 22.91
N ASP A 417 13.38 11.39 24.08
CA ASP A 417 12.30 11.33 25.08
C ASP A 417 10.97 11.90 24.59
N LYS A 418 11.01 12.76 23.56
CA LYS A 418 9.83 13.41 22.99
C LYS A 418 9.25 12.68 21.81
N VAL A 419 10.08 11.91 21.09
CA VAL A 419 9.70 11.25 19.83
C VAL A 419 9.62 9.74 19.93
N LEU A 420 10.21 9.13 20.95
CA LEU A 420 10.17 7.68 21.14
C LEU A 420 8.82 7.26 21.74
N PRO A 421 8.05 6.37 21.05
CA PRO A 421 6.80 5.86 21.59
C PRO A 421 6.98 5.02 22.85
N THR A 422 6.05 5.16 23.79
CA THR A 422 6.01 4.34 25.01
C THR A 422 5.25 3.02 24.85
N PHE A 423 4.45 2.91 23.77
CA PHE A 423 3.71 1.69 23.45
C PHE A 423 4.53 0.76 22.54
N PRO A 424 4.20 -0.56 22.48
CA PRO A 424 4.89 -1.52 21.63
C PRO A 424 4.84 -1.15 20.14
N PRO A 425 5.87 -1.47 19.33
CA PRO A 425 5.78 -1.40 17.87
C PRO A 425 4.53 -2.11 17.34
N PHE A 426 3.97 -1.58 16.26
CA PHE A 426 2.71 -2.03 15.65
C PHE A 426 1.45 -1.87 16.51
N GLY A 427 1.53 -1.40 17.74
CA GLY A 427 0.37 -1.07 18.58
C GLY A 427 -0.48 0.08 18.02
N LYS A 428 0.08 0.86 17.10
CA LYS A 428 -0.59 1.83 16.22
C LYS A 428 0.01 1.72 14.83
N ARG A 429 -0.63 2.36 13.82
CA ARG A 429 -0.08 2.44 12.47
C ARG A 429 1.37 2.90 12.50
N MET A 430 2.25 2.13 11.86
CA MET A 430 3.63 2.52 11.61
C MET A 430 3.66 3.64 10.57
N LEU A 431 4.57 4.57 10.73
CA LEU A 431 4.85 5.59 9.72
C LEU A 431 6.08 5.18 8.91
N MET A 432 6.08 5.52 7.63
CA MET A 432 7.18 5.17 6.73
C MET A 432 8.09 6.36 6.52
N ASP A 433 9.39 6.08 6.42
CA ASP A 433 10.40 7.06 6.09
C ASP A 433 11.45 6.46 5.15
N LYS A 434 12.16 7.33 4.41
CA LYS A 434 13.24 6.90 3.53
C LYS A 434 14.46 6.58 4.39
N SER A 435 14.94 5.35 4.36
CA SER A 435 16.23 5.03 4.93
C SER A 435 17.31 5.73 4.09
N SER A 436 17.97 6.74 4.65
CA SER A 436 19.05 7.46 3.95
C SER A 436 20.28 6.58 3.76
N PRO A 437 20.65 6.23 2.51
CA PRO A 437 22.03 5.92 2.23
C PRO A 437 22.79 7.23 2.05
N LYS A 438 23.56 7.63 3.06
CA LYS A 438 24.77 8.51 3.00
C LYS A 438 24.71 9.87 2.29
N THR A 439 23.59 10.56 2.15
CA THR A 439 23.59 11.99 1.83
C THR A 439 22.57 12.74 2.67
N ALA A 440 22.76 12.71 3.98
CA ALA A 440 22.10 13.66 4.85
C ALA A 440 22.80 15.02 4.71
N THR A 441 22.34 15.81 3.76
CA THR A 441 22.34 17.24 4.01
C THR A 441 21.35 17.41 5.16
N SER A 442 21.86 17.77 6.34
CA SER A 442 21.10 17.98 7.55
C SER A 442 19.94 18.91 7.27
N THR A 443 18.77 18.35 7.03
CA THR A 443 17.54 19.12 7.00
C THR A 443 17.31 19.52 8.44
N LYS A 444 17.55 20.80 8.75
CA LYS A 444 17.32 21.38 10.04
C LYS A 444 15.84 21.22 10.39
N LEU A 445 15.51 20.17 11.08
CA LEU A 445 14.34 20.15 11.94
C LEU A 445 14.59 21.22 13.02
N THR A 446 14.31 22.47 12.69
CA THR A 446 14.21 23.53 13.68
C THR A 446 12.95 23.23 14.48
N SER A 447 13.05 22.32 15.44
CA SER A 447 12.00 22.10 16.40
C SER A 447 11.95 23.28 17.35
N SER A 448 11.03 24.17 17.14
CA SER A 448 10.36 24.78 18.27
C SER A 448 9.25 23.83 18.73
N LEU A 449 9.60 22.66 19.24
CA LEU A 449 8.73 21.85 20.07
C LEU A 449 8.56 22.59 21.40
N SER A 450 7.73 23.64 21.40
CA SER A 450 7.30 24.25 22.64
C SER A 450 6.35 23.23 23.32
N GLN A 451 6.80 22.70 24.46
CA GLN A 451 5.94 21.99 25.40
C GLN A 451 4.81 22.92 25.86
N ARG A 452 3.64 22.75 25.30
CA ARG A 452 2.37 22.87 26.03
C ARG A 452 1.50 21.72 25.53
N ALA A 453 1.47 20.66 26.32
CA ALA A 453 0.48 19.63 26.21
C ALA A 453 -0.89 20.31 26.40
N LEU A 454 -1.69 20.32 25.32
CA LEU A 454 -3.13 20.47 25.45
C LEU A 454 -3.63 19.12 25.96
N THR A 455 -3.84 19.03 27.27
CA THR A 455 -4.69 18.01 27.86
C THR A 455 -6.11 18.33 27.44
N CYS A 456 -6.65 17.56 26.50
CA CYS A 456 -8.09 17.38 26.29
C CYS A 456 -8.53 16.10 26.95
#